data_21975c0a99fc311f9a9e2d911a9760da
#
_entry.id   21975c0a99fc311f9a9e2d911a9760da
#
_cell.length_a   1.000
_cell.length_b   1.000
_cell.length_c   1.000
_cell.angle_alpha   90.00
_cell.angle_beta   90.00
_cell.angle_gamma   90.00
#
_symmetry.space_group_name_H-M   'P 1'
#
loop_
_entity.id
_entity.type
_entity.pdbx_description
1 polymer ?
#
loop_
_entity_poly.entity_id
_entity_poly.type
_entity_poly.pdbx_seq_one_letter_code
_entity_poly.pdbx_strand_id
1 'polypeptide(L)'
;XSFVLVGDASSQSRSDYARSYQRAGKAIAQAATGFNTGDPELALLENLSQKLPVYTGLVETAWANNQQGNPVGVAYMSEASTLMREDLLPTASQLNVLTGQNVDKQQKALTEPLWVPLTGLVVALIALLVGQIWLAGITNRRLNRGMLCASVLMVVATLWGGTANAITWRTGSLGYERAAAPLNALTDARVMAQQARTQEMLALVWRQSLEDSTNTFEAAAHSVEKTLAGFSGPTADAARIALGRWVDAHNHIIAALDAGDYERAQRLALQTNEESSYPKLDSTLATLIDATRGTMRSYINQGIAASTFVSTMVLMLSLLSVFCLWLGIRPRLQEYL
;
A
#
# COMPACT_ATOMS: atom_id res chain seq x y z
N UNK A 1 -3.94 7.15 -26.30
CA UNK A 1 -4.34 7.25 -26.77
C UNK A 1 -4.84 8.18 -27.24
N SER A 2 -5.24 8.88 -26.55
CA SER A 2 -5.88 10.14 -26.98
C SER A 2 -5.02 10.96 -27.96
N PHE A 3 -3.75 10.80 -27.81
CA PHE A 3 -2.70 11.47 -28.57
C PHE A 3 -2.77 11.15 -30.09
N VAL A 4 -3.25 9.95 -30.45
CA VAL A 4 -3.34 9.46 -31.83
C VAL A 4 -4.68 9.83 -32.46
N LEU A 5 -5.72 9.88 -31.62
CA LEU A 5 -7.08 10.16 -32.10
C LEU A 5 -7.26 11.63 -32.52
N VAL A 6 -6.46 12.53 -31.96
CA VAL A 6 -6.47 13.95 -32.35
C VAL A 6 -5.26 14.19 -33.27
N GLY A 7 -5.50 14.28 -34.56
CA GLY A 7 -4.44 14.54 -35.58
C GLY A 7 -3.62 15.80 -35.32
N ASP A 8 -4.04 16.64 -34.40
CA ASP A 8 -3.34 17.82 -33.91
C ASP A 8 -3.28 17.70 -32.38
N ALA A 9 -2.25 16.99 -31.88
CA ALA A 9 -2.05 16.86 -30.44
C ALA A 9 -1.87 18.25 -29.82
N SER A 10 -2.84 18.69 -29.05
CA SER A 10 -2.75 19.94 -28.31
C SER A 10 -1.47 19.95 -27.44
N SER A 11 -0.86 21.11 -27.31
CA SER A 11 0.30 21.28 -26.41
C SER A 11 0.03 20.75 -25.01
N GLN A 12 -1.24 20.80 -24.60
CA GLN A 12 -1.71 20.27 -23.32
C GLN A 12 -1.56 18.73 -23.25
N SER A 13 -2.01 17.99 -24.26
CA SER A 13 -1.90 16.51 -24.31
C SER A 13 -0.45 16.07 -24.26
N ARG A 14 0.44 16.78 -24.93
CA ARG A 14 1.87 16.50 -24.94
C ARG A 14 2.52 16.75 -23.58
N SER A 15 2.16 17.85 -22.91
CA SER A 15 2.66 18.15 -21.56
C SER A 15 2.15 17.14 -20.53
N ASP A 16 0.90 16.68 -20.66
CA ASP A 16 0.31 15.67 -19.79
C ASP A 16 1.02 14.31 -19.96
N TYR A 17 1.32 13.93 -21.21
CA TYR A 17 2.09 12.73 -21.51
C TYR A 17 3.49 12.81 -20.89
N ALA A 18 4.21 13.91 -21.09
CA ALA A 18 5.56 14.11 -20.56
C ALA A 18 5.56 14.03 -19.03
N ARG A 19 4.59 14.68 -18.38
CA ARG A 19 4.43 14.61 -16.91
C ARG A 19 4.15 13.18 -16.43
N SER A 20 3.30 12.45 -17.14
CA SER A 20 2.95 11.06 -16.80
C SER A 20 4.17 10.14 -16.93
N TYR A 21 4.95 10.29 -17.97
CA TYR A 21 6.21 9.57 -18.18
C TYR A 21 7.20 9.84 -17.05
N GLN A 22 7.40 11.12 -16.70
CA GLN A 22 8.30 11.52 -15.60
C GLN A 22 7.83 10.93 -14.26
N ARG A 23 6.52 10.95 -14.00
CA ARG A 23 5.94 10.36 -12.77
C ARG A 23 6.18 8.84 -12.73
N ALA A 24 5.99 8.15 -13.84
CA ALA A 24 6.22 6.70 -13.94
C ALA A 24 7.69 6.37 -13.67
N GLY A 25 8.62 7.07 -14.31
CA GLY A 25 10.06 6.88 -14.09
C GLY A 25 10.48 7.14 -12.65
N LYS A 26 9.99 8.23 -12.06
CA LYS A 26 10.22 8.56 -10.65
C LYS A 26 9.66 7.50 -9.71
N ALA A 27 8.45 7.01 -9.98
CA ALA A 27 7.79 5.98 -9.18
C ALA A 27 8.57 4.66 -9.21
N ILE A 28 9.04 4.24 -10.39
CA ILE A 28 9.88 3.04 -10.57
C ILE A 28 11.18 3.18 -9.76
N ALA A 29 11.89 4.31 -9.90
CA ALA A 29 13.14 4.58 -9.19
C ALA A 29 12.94 4.60 -7.66
N GLN A 30 11.87 5.25 -7.19
CA GLN A 30 11.55 5.29 -5.76
C GLN A 30 11.17 3.90 -5.22
N ALA A 31 10.36 3.14 -5.97
CA ALA A 31 9.98 1.78 -5.58
C ALA A 31 11.21 0.87 -5.44
N ALA A 32 12.17 0.98 -6.36
CA ALA A 32 13.38 0.16 -6.36
C ALA A 32 14.21 0.31 -5.07
N THR A 33 14.17 1.48 -4.42
CA THR A 33 14.90 1.70 -3.15
C THR A 33 14.31 0.94 -1.96
N GLY A 34 13.08 0.44 -2.09
CA GLY A 34 12.39 -0.30 -1.03
C GLY A 34 12.63 -1.81 -1.03
N PHE A 35 13.36 -2.33 -2.01
CA PHE A 35 13.57 -3.78 -2.19
C PHE A 35 15.04 -4.15 -2.12
N ASN A 36 15.31 -5.37 -1.65
CA ASN A 36 16.68 -5.93 -1.55
C ASN A 36 17.01 -6.76 -2.78
N THR A 37 18.30 -6.94 -3.02
CA THR A 37 18.80 -7.82 -4.09
C THR A 37 18.24 -9.23 -3.90
N GLY A 38 17.52 -9.72 -4.88
CA GLY A 38 16.88 -11.04 -4.85
C GLY A 38 15.36 -11.01 -4.64
N ASP A 39 14.78 -9.88 -4.29
CA ASP A 39 13.33 -9.75 -4.22
C ASP A 39 12.72 -9.83 -5.63
N PRO A 40 11.64 -10.62 -5.84
CA PRO A 40 11.05 -10.76 -7.17
C PRO A 40 10.49 -9.44 -7.73
N GLU A 41 10.10 -8.51 -6.87
CA GLU A 41 9.64 -7.18 -7.24
C GLU A 41 10.73 -6.37 -7.95
N LEU A 42 12.00 -6.60 -7.59
CA LEU A 42 13.12 -5.88 -8.22
C LEU A 42 13.25 -6.23 -9.70
N ALA A 43 13.06 -7.50 -10.07
CA ALA A 43 13.09 -7.95 -11.48
C ALA A 43 11.96 -7.30 -12.29
N LEU A 44 10.77 -7.14 -11.69
CA LEU A 44 9.64 -6.45 -12.34
C LEU A 44 9.93 -4.95 -12.53
N LEU A 45 10.54 -4.32 -11.53
CA LEU A 45 10.94 -2.91 -11.61
C LEU A 45 12.02 -2.69 -12.66
N GLU A 46 12.98 -3.63 -12.78
CA GLU A 46 14.01 -3.60 -13.83
C GLU A 46 13.37 -3.71 -15.22
N ASN A 47 12.43 -4.64 -15.41
CA ASN A 47 11.67 -4.77 -16.67
C ASN A 47 10.96 -3.46 -17.00
N LEU A 48 10.22 -2.88 -16.06
CA LEU A 48 9.52 -1.60 -16.26
C LEU A 48 10.50 -0.47 -16.62
N SER A 49 11.63 -0.41 -15.93
CA SER A 49 12.68 0.59 -16.14
C SER A 49 13.31 0.51 -17.55
N GLN A 50 13.49 -0.71 -18.06
CA GLN A 50 14.04 -0.96 -19.40
C GLN A 50 13.00 -0.70 -20.50
N LYS A 51 11.75 -1.11 -20.30
CA LYS A 51 10.69 -1.05 -21.32
C LYS A 51 10.04 0.34 -21.43
N LEU A 52 9.99 1.11 -20.34
CA LEU A 52 9.37 2.44 -20.35
C LEU A 52 10.05 3.42 -21.34
N PRO A 53 11.39 3.51 -21.44
CA PRO A 53 12.04 4.32 -22.48
C PRO A 53 11.78 3.81 -23.89
N VAL A 54 11.70 2.49 -24.10
CA VAL A 54 11.37 1.89 -25.42
C VAL A 54 9.97 2.35 -25.85
N TYR A 55 9.01 2.24 -24.94
CA TYR A 55 7.63 2.73 -25.16
C TYR A 55 7.62 4.21 -25.57
N THR A 56 8.37 5.03 -24.84
CA THR A 56 8.44 6.47 -25.11
C THR A 56 9.05 6.74 -26.51
N GLY A 57 10.12 6.02 -26.86
CA GLY A 57 10.76 6.11 -28.18
C GLY A 57 9.78 5.79 -29.31
N LEU A 58 9.00 4.71 -29.15
CA LEU A 58 7.96 4.33 -30.13
C LEU A 58 6.88 5.42 -30.26
N VAL A 59 6.39 5.97 -29.16
CA VAL A 59 5.36 7.03 -29.15
C VAL A 59 5.90 8.31 -29.83
N GLU A 60 7.12 8.73 -29.51
CA GLU A 60 7.73 9.93 -30.11
C GLU A 60 7.99 9.73 -31.61
N THR A 61 8.44 8.53 -32.01
CA THR A 61 8.64 8.17 -33.42
C THR A 61 7.30 8.16 -34.19
N ALA A 62 6.27 7.58 -33.58
CA ALA A 62 4.91 7.56 -34.14
C ALA A 62 4.40 8.99 -34.37
N TRP A 63 4.56 9.84 -33.37
CA TRP A 63 4.13 11.24 -33.42
C TRP A 63 4.87 12.02 -34.51
N ALA A 64 6.20 11.89 -34.58
CA ALA A 64 7.04 12.58 -35.57
C ALA A 64 6.64 12.18 -37.01
N ASN A 65 6.40 10.89 -37.25
CA ASN A 65 5.93 10.40 -38.58
C ASN A 65 4.52 10.90 -38.90
N ASN A 66 3.62 10.90 -37.93
CA ASN A 66 2.24 11.36 -38.12
C ASN A 66 2.19 12.85 -38.51
N GLN A 67 3.04 13.69 -37.89
CA GLN A 67 3.15 15.11 -38.21
C GLN A 67 3.61 15.35 -39.67
N GLN A 68 4.43 14.43 -40.18
CA GLN A 68 4.92 14.49 -41.57
C GLN A 68 3.94 13.84 -42.56
N GLY A 69 2.76 13.38 -42.08
CA GLY A 69 1.80 12.67 -42.93
C GLY A 69 2.27 11.27 -43.33
N ASN A 70 3.28 10.72 -42.67
CA ASN A 70 3.86 9.43 -43.02
C ASN A 70 3.04 8.29 -42.38
N PRO A 71 2.44 7.39 -43.18
CA PRO A 71 1.58 6.32 -42.62
C PRO A 71 2.32 5.32 -41.74
N VAL A 72 3.65 5.27 -41.75
CA VAL A 72 4.46 4.42 -40.86
C VAL A 72 4.25 4.80 -39.38
N GLY A 73 3.82 6.01 -39.08
CA GLY A 73 3.48 6.45 -37.71
C GLY A 73 2.46 5.55 -37.02
N VAL A 74 1.48 5.04 -37.78
CA VAL A 74 0.46 4.11 -37.26
C VAL A 74 1.09 2.79 -36.80
N ALA A 75 2.07 2.27 -37.56
CA ALA A 75 2.78 1.03 -37.16
C ALA A 75 3.55 1.19 -35.87
N TYR A 76 4.27 2.29 -35.67
CA TYR A 76 4.96 2.58 -34.41
C TYR A 76 3.98 2.73 -33.24
N MET A 77 2.84 3.36 -33.47
CA MET A 77 1.81 3.49 -32.43
C MET A 77 1.19 2.14 -32.07
N SER A 78 0.98 1.27 -33.06
CA SER A 78 0.52 -0.10 -32.86
C SER A 78 1.51 -0.87 -31.99
N GLU A 79 2.80 -0.77 -32.30
CA GLU A 79 3.86 -1.43 -31.52
C GLU A 79 3.93 -0.88 -30.07
N ALA A 80 3.83 0.44 -29.89
CA ALA A 80 3.77 1.06 -28.56
C ALA A 80 2.56 0.56 -27.76
N SER A 81 1.39 0.47 -28.40
CA SER A 81 0.15 -0.02 -27.78
C SER A 81 0.28 -1.49 -27.36
N THR A 82 0.90 -2.30 -28.21
CA THR A 82 1.17 -3.73 -27.89
C THR A 82 2.11 -3.83 -26.70
N LEU A 83 3.22 -3.09 -26.68
CA LEU A 83 4.17 -3.07 -25.57
C LEU A 83 3.49 -2.64 -24.25
N MET A 84 2.64 -1.63 -24.31
CA MET A 84 1.88 -1.16 -23.15
C MET A 84 0.96 -2.25 -22.62
N ARG A 85 0.16 -2.88 -23.49
CA ARG A 85 -0.89 -3.85 -23.15
C ARG A 85 -0.32 -5.21 -22.71
N GLU A 86 0.71 -5.69 -23.43
CA GLU A 86 1.20 -7.06 -23.26
C GLU A 86 2.39 -7.18 -22.28
N ASP A 87 3.05 -6.06 -21.98
CA ASP A 87 4.25 -6.06 -21.13
C ASP A 87 4.13 -5.08 -19.95
N LEU A 88 4.06 -3.77 -20.22
CA LEU A 88 4.13 -2.75 -19.17
C LEU A 88 2.98 -2.83 -18.15
N LEU A 89 1.73 -2.92 -18.63
CA LEU A 89 0.56 -2.99 -17.75
C LEU A 89 0.51 -4.30 -16.96
N PRO A 90 0.72 -5.49 -17.58
CA PRO A 90 0.77 -6.74 -16.79
C PRO A 90 1.90 -6.75 -15.77
N THR A 91 3.09 -6.27 -16.12
CA THR A 91 4.24 -6.20 -15.20
C THR A 91 3.93 -5.27 -14.02
N ALA A 92 3.35 -4.10 -14.28
CA ALA A 92 2.95 -3.16 -13.23
C ALA A 92 1.85 -3.75 -12.33
N SER A 93 0.89 -4.46 -12.92
CA SER A 93 -0.18 -5.15 -12.18
C SER A 93 0.39 -6.26 -11.29
N GLN A 94 1.30 -7.08 -11.82
CA GLN A 94 1.98 -8.14 -11.06
C GLN A 94 2.78 -7.54 -9.89
N LEU A 95 3.49 -6.44 -10.12
CA LEU A 95 4.24 -5.73 -9.08
C LEU A 95 3.29 -5.25 -7.96
N ASN A 96 2.13 -4.69 -8.33
CA ASN A 96 1.12 -4.23 -7.37
C ASN A 96 0.60 -5.40 -6.51
N VAL A 97 0.30 -6.54 -7.12
CA VAL A 97 -0.18 -7.75 -6.42
C VAL A 97 0.89 -8.27 -5.44
N LEU A 98 2.14 -8.43 -5.89
CA LEU A 98 3.24 -8.93 -5.04
C LEU A 98 3.51 -7.98 -3.87
N THR A 99 3.58 -6.67 -4.14
CA THR A 99 3.79 -5.65 -3.11
C THR A 99 2.65 -5.68 -2.08
N GLY A 100 1.40 -5.79 -2.54
CA GLY A 100 0.23 -5.91 -1.67
C GLY A 100 0.31 -7.14 -0.77
N GLN A 101 0.64 -8.30 -1.32
CA GLN A 101 0.81 -9.56 -0.56
C GLN A 101 1.93 -9.45 0.48
N ASN A 102 3.04 -8.81 0.15
CA ASN A 102 4.17 -8.63 1.07
C ASN A 102 3.80 -7.66 2.20
N VAL A 103 3.10 -6.58 1.91
CA VAL A 103 2.57 -5.66 2.94
C VAL A 103 1.62 -6.41 3.87
N ASP A 104 0.70 -7.21 3.34
CA ASP A 104 -0.24 -8.02 4.13
C ASP A 104 0.49 -9.03 5.04
N LYS A 105 1.52 -9.72 4.53
CA LYS A 105 2.33 -10.67 5.32
C LYS A 105 3.07 -9.95 6.45
N GLN A 106 3.72 -8.83 6.14
CA GLN A 106 4.46 -8.04 7.14
C GLN A 106 3.51 -7.47 8.20
N GLN A 107 2.33 -6.99 7.81
CA GLN A 107 1.33 -6.48 8.74
C GLN A 107 0.78 -7.58 9.63
N LYS A 108 0.50 -8.77 9.10
CA LYS A 108 0.09 -9.93 9.91
C LYS A 108 1.15 -10.28 10.95
N ALA A 109 2.43 -10.30 10.56
CA ALA A 109 3.54 -10.53 11.47
C ALA A 109 3.61 -9.47 12.59
N LEU A 110 3.30 -8.20 12.28
CA LEU A 110 3.28 -7.11 13.27
C LEU A 110 2.03 -7.13 14.16
N THR A 111 0.94 -7.75 13.70
CA THR A 111 -0.30 -7.85 14.48
C THR A 111 -0.35 -9.11 15.35
N GLU A 112 0.60 -10.05 15.21
CA GLU A 112 0.70 -11.19 16.10
C GLU A 112 1.25 -10.77 17.48
N PRO A 113 0.65 -11.24 18.59
CA PRO A 113 1.18 -10.95 19.91
C PRO A 113 2.61 -11.45 20.06
N LEU A 114 3.46 -10.64 20.67
CA LEU A 114 4.88 -10.98 20.91
C LEU A 114 4.99 -11.97 22.07
N TRP A 115 4.69 -13.24 21.80
CA TRP A 115 4.73 -14.30 22.81
C TRP A 115 6.13 -14.56 23.35
N VAL A 116 7.19 -14.42 22.51
CA VAL A 116 8.57 -14.76 22.89
C VAL A 116 9.08 -13.91 24.05
N PRO A 117 9.02 -12.56 24.04
CA PRO A 117 9.42 -11.77 25.21
C PRO A 117 8.55 -12.02 26.44
N LEU A 118 7.24 -12.22 26.26
CA LEU A 118 6.30 -12.49 27.36
C LEU A 118 6.61 -13.82 28.06
N THR A 119 6.86 -14.89 27.30
CA THR A 119 7.23 -16.20 27.86
C THR A 119 8.58 -16.10 28.60
N GLY A 120 9.55 -15.34 28.08
CA GLY A 120 10.83 -15.09 28.76
C GLY A 120 10.65 -14.44 30.13
N LEU A 121 9.80 -13.40 30.21
CA LEU A 121 9.49 -12.73 31.49
C LEU A 121 8.80 -13.67 32.49
N VAL A 122 7.84 -14.46 32.01
CA VAL A 122 7.12 -15.43 32.87
C VAL A 122 8.06 -16.52 33.38
N VAL A 123 8.93 -17.07 32.52
CA VAL A 123 9.93 -18.09 32.93
C VAL A 123 10.89 -17.49 33.97
N ALA A 124 11.37 -16.27 33.78
CA ALA A 124 12.25 -15.60 34.74
C ALA A 124 11.55 -15.37 36.08
N LEU A 125 10.27 -15.02 36.09
CA LEU A 125 9.46 -14.86 37.31
C LEU A 125 9.30 -16.19 38.04
N ILE A 126 9.00 -17.28 37.33
CA ILE A 126 8.87 -18.63 37.90
C ILE A 126 10.22 -19.04 38.49
N ALA A 127 11.33 -18.84 37.78
CA ALA A 127 12.69 -19.17 38.28
C ALA A 127 13.01 -18.39 39.58
N LEU A 128 12.63 -17.11 39.64
CA LEU A 128 12.78 -16.28 40.85
C LEU A 128 11.97 -16.84 42.04
N LEU A 129 10.71 -17.23 41.81
CA LEU A 129 9.83 -17.79 42.84
C LEU A 129 10.34 -19.13 43.35
N VAL A 130 10.77 -20.02 42.42
CA VAL A 130 11.37 -21.32 42.79
C VAL A 130 12.66 -21.10 43.59
N GLY A 131 13.52 -20.17 43.15
CA GLY A 131 14.74 -19.81 43.90
C GLY A 131 14.45 -19.28 45.29
N GLN A 132 13.37 -18.48 45.46
CA GLN A 132 12.96 -17.99 46.79
C GLN A 132 12.52 -19.12 47.72
N ILE A 133 11.70 -20.06 47.21
CA ILE A 133 11.18 -21.21 48.00
C ILE A 133 12.38 -22.10 48.40
N TRP A 134 13.27 -22.40 47.48
CA TRP A 134 14.46 -23.21 47.72
C TRP A 134 15.38 -22.57 48.77
N LEU A 135 15.65 -21.27 48.65
CA LEU A 135 16.51 -20.54 49.60
C LEU A 135 15.85 -20.43 50.97
N ALA A 136 14.53 -20.24 51.07
CA ALA A 136 13.78 -20.22 52.32
C ALA A 136 13.85 -21.58 53.02
N GLY A 137 13.84 -22.68 52.27
CA GLY A 137 13.99 -24.06 52.82
C GLY A 137 15.35 -24.31 53.43
N ILE A 138 16.43 -23.78 52.84
CA ILE A 138 17.80 -23.98 53.29
C ILE A 138 18.15 -23.03 54.49
N THR A 139 17.74 -21.75 54.41
CA THR A 139 18.20 -20.73 55.35
C THR A 139 17.29 -20.53 56.57
N ASN A 140 16.15 -21.21 56.63
CA ASN A 140 15.14 -21.11 57.69
C ASN A 140 14.66 -19.65 57.96
N ARG A 141 14.92 -18.72 57.05
CA ARG A 141 14.47 -17.31 57.08
C ARG A 141 13.49 -17.08 55.94
N ARG A 142 12.25 -16.75 56.27
CA ARG A 142 11.12 -16.73 55.34
C ARG A 142 11.15 -15.60 54.29
N LEU A 143 11.93 -14.52 54.49
CA LEU A 143 11.90 -13.37 53.59
C LEU A 143 13.29 -12.74 53.40
N ASN A 144 13.78 -12.81 52.15
CA ASN A 144 14.91 -11.99 51.71
C ASN A 144 14.33 -10.74 51.01
N ARG A 145 14.57 -9.56 51.60
CA ARG A 145 14.06 -8.28 51.10
C ARG A 145 14.49 -7.98 49.65
N GLY A 146 15.72 -8.35 49.31
CA GLY A 146 16.23 -8.16 47.95
C GLY A 146 15.51 -9.03 46.91
N MET A 147 15.31 -10.31 47.22
CA MET A 147 14.57 -11.22 46.35
C MET A 147 13.08 -10.86 46.24
N LEU A 148 12.48 -10.39 47.37
CA LEU A 148 11.10 -9.91 47.33
C LEU A 148 10.97 -8.70 46.43
N CYS A 149 11.88 -7.73 46.55
CA CYS A 149 11.90 -6.53 45.71
C CYS A 149 12.07 -6.90 44.23
N ALA A 150 12.98 -7.83 43.91
CA ALA A 150 13.20 -8.32 42.53
C ALA A 150 11.92 -8.98 41.97
N SER A 151 11.23 -9.80 42.77
CA SER A 151 9.99 -10.46 42.31
C SER A 151 8.87 -9.44 42.05
N VAL A 152 8.71 -8.44 42.93
CA VAL A 152 7.73 -7.37 42.73
C VAL A 152 8.02 -6.60 41.43
N LEU A 153 9.30 -6.24 41.20
CA LEU A 153 9.71 -5.54 39.99
C LEU A 153 9.44 -6.39 38.73
N MET A 154 9.69 -7.71 38.82
CA MET A 154 9.41 -8.64 37.69
C MET A 154 7.91 -8.81 37.45
N VAL A 155 7.09 -8.84 38.48
CA VAL A 155 5.62 -8.85 38.34
C VAL A 155 5.17 -7.57 37.65
N VAL A 156 5.66 -6.41 38.11
CA VAL A 156 5.34 -5.12 37.49
C VAL A 156 5.78 -5.10 36.03
N ALA A 157 6.98 -5.59 35.72
CA ALA A 157 7.49 -5.66 34.32
C ALA A 157 6.62 -6.57 33.46
N THR A 158 6.19 -7.73 33.98
CA THR A 158 5.34 -8.69 33.24
C THR A 158 3.94 -8.11 33.00
N LEU A 159 3.34 -7.49 34.02
CA LEU A 159 2.03 -6.83 33.88
C LEU A 159 2.12 -5.65 32.88
N TRP A 160 3.15 -4.84 33.02
CA TRP A 160 3.38 -3.70 32.13
C TRP A 160 3.59 -4.16 30.67
N GLY A 161 4.49 -5.12 30.45
CA GLY A 161 4.77 -5.69 29.13
C GLY A 161 3.54 -6.36 28.52
N GLY A 162 2.79 -7.10 29.33
CA GLY A 162 1.55 -7.77 28.91
C GLY A 162 0.46 -6.80 28.49
N THR A 163 0.19 -5.78 29.31
CA THR A 163 -0.83 -4.74 29.00
C THR A 163 -0.41 -3.93 27.77
N ALA A 164 0.87 -3.55 27.68
CA ALA A 164 1.39 -2.81 26.56
C ALA A 164 1.33 -3.63 25.27
N ASN A 165 1.68 -4.93 25.33
CA ASN A 165 1.57 -5.84 24.18
C ASN A 165 0.10 -5.97 23.70
N ALA A 166 -0.85 -6.06 24.63
CA ALA A 166 -2.29 -6.12 24.32
C ALA A 166 -2.76 -4.82 23.65
N ILE A 167 -2.31 -3.66 24.14
CA ILE A 167 -2.64 -2.35 23.57
C ILE A 167 -2.03 -2.23 22.15
N THR A 168 -0.76 -2.62 21.99
CA THR A 168 -0.08 -2.57 20.67
C THR A 168 -0.78 -3.49 19.65
N TRP A 169 -1.14 -4.71 20.07
CA TRP A 169 -1.90 -5.65 19.24
C TRP A 169 -3.25 -5.05 18.81
N ARG A 170 -3.99 -4.50 19.75
CA ARG A 170 -5.30 -3.87 19.48
C ARG A 170 -5.16 -2.66 18.53
N THR A 171 -4.17 -1.81 18.77
CA THR A 171 -3.91 -0.63 17.94
C THR A 171 -3.47 -1.03 16.53
N GLY A 172 -2.64 -2.08 16.43
CA GLY A 172 -2.19 -2.64 15.14
C GLY A 172 -3.35 -3.21 14.32
N SER A 173 -4.24 -3.99 14.96
CA SER A 173 -5.41 -4.56 14.28
C SER A 173 -6.40 -3.47 13.83
N LEU A 174 -6.65 -2.46 14.67
CA LEU A 174 -7.49 -1.30 14.32
C LEU A 174 -6.85 -0.48 13.19
N GLY A 175 -5.53 -0.31 13.20
CA GLY A 175 -4.79 0.38 12.14
C GLY A 175 -4.90 -0.35 10.81
N TYR A 176 -4.83 -1.68 10.82
CA TYR A 176 -5.04 -2.49 9.62
C TYR A 176 -6.47 -2.32 9.07
N GLU A 177 -7.47 -2.52 9.91
CA GLU A 177 -8.88 -2.45 9.49
C GLU A 177 -9.31 -1.04 9.05
N ARG A 178 -8.80 0.00 9.73
CA ARG A 178 -9.23 1.39 9.50
C ARG A 178 -8.38 2.16 8.50
N ALA A 179 -7.21 1.67 8.16
CA ALA A 179 -6.31 2.40 7.25
C ALA A 179 -5.71 1.52 6.16
N ALA A 180 -5.08 0.39 6.51
CA ALA A 180 -4.37 -0.42 5.51
C ALA A 180 -5.32 -1.11 4.53
N ALA A 181 -6.36 -1.79 5.03
CA ALA A 181 -7.33 -2.49 4.17
C ALA A 181 -8.10 -1.51 3.27
N PRO A 182 -8.65 -0.38 3.78
CA PRO A 182 -9.26 0.64 2.93
C PRO A 182 -8.29 1.25 1.92
N LEU A 183 -7.02 1.48 2.30
CA LEU A 183 -5.99 2.01 1.39
C LEU A 183 -5.73 1.06 0.21
N ASN A 184 -5.58 -0.24 0.51
CA ASN A 184 -5.38 -1.25 -0.52
C ASN A 184 -6.60 -1.32 -1.46
N ALA A 185 -7.81 -1.36 -0.91
CA ALA A 185 -9.04 -1.39 -1.69
C ALA A 185 -9.17 -0.16 -2.62
N LEU A 186 -8.85 1.05 -2.13
CA LEU A 186 -8.85 2.28 -2.93
C LEU A 186 -7.81 2.22 -4.05
N THR A 187 -6.61 1.72 -3.74
CA THR A 187 -5.52 1.62 -4.71
C THR A 187 -5.88 0.64 -5.82
N ASP A 188 -6.41 -0.53 -5.46
CA ASP A 188 -6.83 -1.57 -6.41
C ASP A 188 -7.99 -1.06 -7.29
N ALA A 189 -8.99 -0.44 -6.69
CA ALA A 189 -10.13 0.13 -7.42
C ALA A 189 -9.67 1.21 -8.41
N ARG A 190 -8.73 2.07 -8.01
CA ARG A 190 -8.15 3.09 -8.88
C ARG A 190 -7.36 2.48 -10.04
N VAL A 191 -6.55 1.43 -9.77
CA VAL A 191 -5.79 0.71 -10.80
C VAL A 191 -6.75 0.07 -11.81
N MET A 192 -7.81 -0.59 -11.33
CA MET A 192 -8.84 -1.20 -12.20
C MET A 192 -9.52 -0.13 -13.08
N ALA A 193 -9.86 1.03 -12.51
CA ALA A 193 -10.46 2.14 -13.27
C ALA A 193 -9.48 2.67 -14.35
N GLN A 194 -8.19 2.79 -14.03
CA GLN A 194 -7.16 3.20 -15.00
C GLN A 194 -7.00 2.17 -16.13
N GLN A 195 -7.01 0.88 -15.80
CA GLN A 195 -6.95 -0.21 -16.79
C GLN A 195 -8.18 -0.19 -17.69
N ALA A 196 -9.38 -0.06 -17.13
CA ALA A 196 -10.64 0.00 -17.89
C ALA A 196 -10.63 1.20 -18.86
N ARG A 197 -10.22 2.37 -18.38
CA ARG A 197 -10.11 3.57 -19.22
C ARG A 197 -9.10 3.36 -20.35
N THR A 198 -7.96 2.73 -20.07
CA THR A 198 -6.94 2.44 -21.07
C THR A 198 -7.48 1.49 -22.14
N GLN A 199 -8.17 0.42 -21.73
CA GLN A 199 -8.75 -0.54 -22.67
C GLN A 199 -9.85 0.09 -23.53
N GLU A 200 -10.71 0.92 -22.95
CA GLU A 200 -11.73 1.66 -23.69
C GLU A 200 -11.09 2.53 -24.79
N MET A 201 -10.05 3.28 -24.45
CA MET A 201 -9.35 4.13 -25.42
C MET A 201 -8.64 3.32 -26.51
N LEU A 202 -8.02 2.18 -26.15
CA LEU A 202 -7.38 1.28 -27.12
C LEU A 202 -8.41 0.65 -28.06
N ALA A 203 -9.55 0.20 -27.55
CA ALA A 203 -10.64 -0.38 -28.36
C ALA A 203 -11.15 0.64 -29.40
N LEU A 204 -11.28 1.90 -29.03
CA LEU A 204 -11.66 2.99 -29.94
C LEU A 204 -10.61 3.22 -31.03
N VAL A 205 -9.33 3.18 -30.67
CA VAL A 205 -8.20 3.34 -31.62
C VAL A 205 -8.20 2.21 -32.64
N TRP A 206 -8.39 0.97 -32.18
CA TRP A 206 -8.26 -0.23 -33.02
C TRP A 206 -9.55 -0.62 -33.73
N ARG A 207 -10.66 0.04 -33.47
CA ARG A 207 -12.01 -0.31 -33.95
C ARG A 207 -12.36 -1.78 -33.73
N GLN A 208 -11.94 -2.31 -32.55
CA GLN A 208 -12.22 -3.68 -32.14
C GLN A 208 -13.57 -3.75 -31.41
N SER A 209 -14.07 -4.98 -31.24
CA SER A 209 -15.27 -5.21 -30.45
C SER A 209 -15.07 -4.70 -29.01
N LEU A 210 -16.05 -4.00 -28.51
CA LEU A 210 -16.01 -3.38 -27.20
C LEU A 210 -16.47 -4.30 -26.07
N GLU A 211 -16.83 -5.55 -26.39
CA GLU A 211 -17.37 -6.49 -25.41
C GLU A 211 -16.41 -6.72 -24.24
N ASP A 212 -15.12 -7.01 -24.53
CA ASP A 212 -14.10 -7.20 -23.50
C ASP A 212 -13.82 -5.91 -22.73
N SER A 213 -13.83 -4.76 -23.44
CA SER A 213 -13.66 -3.44 -22.84
C SER A 213 -14.82 -3.11 -21.89
N THR A 214 -16.06 -3.43 -22.28
CA THR A 214 -17.27 -3.21 -21.48
C THR A 214 -17.24 -4.08 -20.21
N ASN A 215 -16.89 -5.36 -20.33
CA ASN A 215 -16.77 -6.26 -19.16
C ASN A 215 -15.72 -5.76 -18.18
N THR A 216 -14.58 -5.30 -18.68
CA THR A 216 -13.51 -4.71 -17.84
C THR A 216 -13.99 -3.41 -17.18
N PHE A 217 -14.72 -2.58 -17.92
CA PHE A 217 -15.30 -1.33 -17.42
C PHE A 217 -16.29 -1.61 -16.28
N GLU A 218 -17.23 -2.54 -16.48
CA GLU A 218 -18.25 -2.89 -15.47
C GLU A 218 -17.59 -3.43 -14.19
N ALA A 219 -16.58 -4.30 -14.32
CA ALA A 219 -15.82 -4.82 -13.18
C ALA A 219 -15.12 -3.69 -12.41
N ALA A 220 -14.52 -2.74 -13.12
CA ALA A 220 -13.84 -1.59 -12.53
C ALA A 220 -14.84 -0.65 -11.83
N ALA A 221 -15.95 -0.32 -12.49
CA ALA A 221 -17.01 0.54 -11.92
C ALA A 221 -17.58 -0.07 -10.63
N HIS A 222 -17.88 -1.37 -10.65
CA HIS A 222 -18.38 -2.10 -9.47
C HIS A 222 -17.35 -2.12 -8.34
N SER A 223 -16.06 -2.33 -8.66
CA SER A 223 -14.97 -2.31 -7.67
C SER A 223 -14.86 -0.94 -7.00
N VAL A 224 -14.92 0.15 -7.78
CA VAL A 224 -14.90 1.52 -7.26
C VAL A 224 -16.11 1.77 -6.36
N GLU A 225 -17.31 1.41 -6.83
CA GLU A 225 -18.58 1.58 -6.09
C GLU A 225 -18.51 0.86 -4.73
N LYS A 226 -18.15 -0.41 -4.75
CA LYS A 226 -18.01 -1.25 -3.55
C LYS A 226 -17.00 -0.64 -2.55
N THR A 227 -15.87 -0.18 -3.07
CA THR A 227 -14.83 0.45 -2.24
C THR A 227 -15.34 1.75 -1.62
N LEU A 228 -15.99 2.62 -2.42
CA LEU A 228 -16.50 3.91 -1.96
C LEU A 228 -17.64 3.75 -0.91
N ALA A 229 -18.33 2.60 -0.89
CA ALA A 229 -19.35 2.31 0.13
C ALA A 229 -18.75 2.33 1.55
N GLY A 230 -17.47 2.02 1.70
CA GLY A 230 -16.76 2.07 2.99
C GLY A 230 -16.26 3.45 3.41
N PHE A 231 -16.47 4.48 2.60
CA PHE A 231 -15.97 5.84 2.86
C PHE A 231 -17.12 6.84 2.98
N SER A 232 -16.91 7.88 3.78
CA SER A 232 -17.90 8.96 3.98
C SER A 232 -17.20 10.32 3.92
N GLY A 233 -17.99 11.35 3.67
CA GLY A 233 -17.52 12.73 3.61
C GLY A 233 -17.46 13.30 2.19
N PRO A 234 -17.18 14.59 2.08
CA PRO A 234 -17.36 15.32 0.81
C PRO A 234 -16.51 14.79 -0.34
N THR A 235 -15.30 14.30 -0.08
CA THR A 235 -14.42 13.72 -1.13
C THR A 235 -14.98 12.38 -1.62
N ALA A 236 -15.50 11.53 -0.73
CA ALA A 236 -16.14 10.27 -1.11
C ALA A 236 -17.42 10.52 -1.92
N ASP A 237 -18.22 11.51 -1.53
CA ASP A 237 -19.43 11.89 -2.25
C ASP A 237 -19.08 12.44 -3.64
N ALA A 238 -18.04 13.27 -3.74
CA ALA A 238 -17.54 13.76 -5.03
C ALA A 238 -17.07 12.60 -5.94
N ALA A 239 -16.41 11.58 -5.35
CA ALA A 239 -15.97 10.38 -6.08
C ALA A 239 -17.18 9.58 -6.59
N ARG A 240 -18.25 9.42 -5.78
CA ARG A 240 -19.49 8.74 -6.21
C ARG A 240 -20.17 9.46 -7.38
N ILE A 241 -20.26 10.78 -7.30
CA ILE A 241 -20.82 11.62 -8.38
C ILE A 241 -19.96 11.45 -9.65
N ALA A 242 -18.63 11.51 -9.51
CA ALA A 242 -17.72 11.35 -10.64
C ALA A 242 -17.81 9.93 -11.26
N LEU A 243 -18.00 8.90 -10.42
CA LEU A 243 -18.22 7.52 -10.89
C LEU A 243 -19.51 7.43 -11.73
N GLY A 244 -20.62 7.99 -11.23
CA GLY A 244 -21.88 8.01 -11.98
C GLY A 244 -21.73 8.67 -13.34
N ARG A 245 -21.06 9.83 -13.39
CA ARG A 245 -20.79 10.54 -14.64
C ARG A 245 -19.90 9.73 -15.60
N TRP A 246 -18.92 8.96 -15.05
CA TRP A 246 -18.04 8.11 -15.86
C TRP A 246 -18.82 6.94 -16.47
N VAL A 247 -19.74 6.33 -15.69
CA VAL A 247 -20.65 5.28 -16.20
C VAL A 247 -21.56 5.83 -17.29
N ASP A 248 -22.15 7.00 -17.09
CA ASP A 248 -23.00 7.65 -18.11
C ASP A 248 -22.21 7.97 -19.39
N ALA A 249 -20.98 8.47 -19.24
CA ALA A 249 -20.09 8.77 -20.40
C ALA A 249 -19.77 7.50 -21.19
N HIS A 250 -19.45 6.39 -20.49
CA HIS A 250 -19.20 5.08 -21.11
C HIS A 250 -20.44 4.62 -21.91
N ASN A 251 -21.62 4.67 -21.31
CA ASN A 251 -22.87 4.28 -21.96
C ASN A 251 -23.15 5.10 -23.23
N HIS A 252 -22.84 6.40 -23.21
CA HIS A 252 -22.97 7.25 -24.40
C HIS A 252 -21.97 6.89 -25.49
N ILE A 253 -20.75 6.49 -25.14
CA ILE A 253 -19.72 6.01 -26.09
C ILE A 253 -20.21 4.71 -26.75
N ILE A 254 -20.70 3.75 -25.94
CA ILE A 254 -21.23 2.47 -26.45
C ILE A 254 -22.42 2.73 -27.40
N ALA A 255 -23.38 3.57 -26.99
CA ALA A 255 -24.53 3.90 -27.82
C ALA A 255 -24.14 4.53 -29.17
N ALA A 256 -23.10 5.37 -29.19
CA ALA A 256 -22.60 5.97 -30.44
C ALA A 256 -21.96 4.91 -31.34
N LEU A 257 -21.23 3.96 -30.76
CA LEU A 257 -20.60 2.86 -31.49
C LEU A 257 -21.63 1.88 -32.08
N ASP A 258 -22.65 1.54 -31.30
CA ASP A 258 -23.75 0.68 -31.75
C ASP A 258 -24.51 1.32 -32.92
N ALA A 259 -24.60 2.64 -32.92
CA ALA A 259 -25.18 3.43 -34.02
C ALA A 259 -24.25 3.57 -35.24
N GLY A 260 -23.02 3.06 -35.14
CA GLY A 260 -22.00 3.18 -36.20
C GLY A 260 -21.33 4.56 -36.30
N ASP A 261 -21.57 5.44 -35.30
CA ASP A 261 -21.05 6.81 -35.27
C ASP A 261 -19.71 6.87 -34.52
N TYR A 262 -18.66 6.37 -35.13
CA TYR A 262 -17.31 6.36 -34.55
C TYR A 262 -16.78 7.77 -34.27
N GLU A 263 -17.10 8.75 -35.09
CA GLU A 263 -16.64 10.12 -34.85
C GLU A 263 -17.26 10.71 -33.56
N ARG A 264 -18.52 10.42 -33.34
CA ARG A 264 -19.23 10.84 -32.11
C ARG A 264 -18.64 10.13 -30.90
N ALA A 265 -18.44 8.81 -30.98
CA ALA A 265 -17.82 8.01 -29.90
C ALA A 265 -16.43 8.56 -29.55
N GLN A 266 -15.64 8.87 -30.54
CA GLN A 266 -14.29 9.45 -30.38
C GLN A 266 -14.36 10.83 -29.72
N ARG A 267 -15.26 11.72 -30.20
CA ARG A 267 -15.44 13.03 -29.55
C ARG A 267 -15.85 12.91 -28.10
N LEU A 268 -16.78 12.01 -27.77
CA LEU A 268 -17.23 11.76 -26.39
C LEU A 268 -16.07 11.26 -25.51
N ALA A 269 -15.28 10.32 -26.02
CA ALA A 269 -14.13 9.75 -25.28
C ALA A 269 -13.02 10.77 -25.03
N LEU A 270 -12.84 11.73 -25.94
CA LEU A 270 -11.76 12.74 -25.90
C LEU A 270 -12.17 14.02 -25.15
N GLN A 271 -13.41 14.14 -24.69
CA GLN A 271 -13.83 15.31 -23.91
C GLN A 271 -12.98 15.39 -22.61
N THR A 272 -12.08 16.35 -22.60
CA THR A 272 -11.15 16.60 -21.49
C THR A 272 -11.43 17.94 -20.82
N ASN A 273 -12.66 18.13 -20.37
CA ASN A 273 -12.99 19.28 -19.51
C ASN A 273 -12.57 18.96 -18.07
N GLU A 274 -12.32 19.97 -17.25
CA GLU A 274 -12.04 19.79 -15.80
C GLU A 274 -13.17 19.03 -15.09
N GLU A 275 -14.36 19.04 -15.68
CA GLU A 275 -15.52 18.29 -15.22
C GLU A 275 -15.69 16.95 -15.94
N SER A 276 -14.77 16.56 -16.85
CA SER A 276 -14.86 15.28 -17.53
C SER A 276 -14.78 14.16 -16.49
N SER A 277 -15.61 13.18 -16.66
CA SER A 277 -15.98 12.18 -15.64
C SER A 277 -14.78 11.42 -15.10
N TYR A 278 -13.92 10.88 -15.98
CA TYR A 278 -12.81 10.04 -15.57
C TYR A 278 -11.67 10.81 -14.85
N PRO A 279 -11.16 11.94 -15.38
CA PRO A 279 -10.14 12.71 -14.67
C PRO A 279 -10.62 13.17 -13.28
N LYS A 280 -11.88 13.52 -13.13
CA LYS A 280 -12.44 13.89 -11.83
C LYS A 280 -12.50 12.69 -10.88
N LEU A 281 -12.92 11.52 -11.36
CA LEU A 281 -12.91 10.27 -10.58
C LEU A 281 -11.49 9.94 -10.13
N ASP A 282 -10.52 9.93 -11.05
CA ASP A 282 -9.12 9.59 -10.73
C ASP A 282 -8.52 10.54 -9.69
N SER A 283 -8.79 11.86 -9.83
CA SER A 283 -8.27 12.86 -8.88
C SER A 283 -8.91 12.74 -7.48
N THR A 284 -10.22 12.43 -7.41
CA THR A 284 -10.89 12.24 -6.12
C THR A 284 -10.44 10.94 -5.44
N LEU A 285 -10.25 9.86 -6.20
CA LEU A 285 -9.67 8.62 -5.66
C LEU A 285 -8.24 8.85 -5.15
N ALA A 286 -7.42 9.60 -5.89
CA ALA A 286 -6.06 9.99 -5.46
C ALA A 286 -6.10 10.75 -4.13
N THR A 287 -7.02 11.69 -3.99
CA THR A 287 -7.19 12.48 -2.75
C THR A 287 -7.58 11.58 -1.56
N LEU A 288 -8.51 10.63 -1.77
CA LEU A 288 -8.90 9.65 -0.74
C LEU A 288 -7.72 8.76 -0.35
N ILE A 289 -6.93 8.30 -1.32
CA ILE A 289 -5.71 7.51 -1.08
C ILE A 289 -4.72 8.29 -0.22
N ASP A 290 -4.46 9.56 -0.54
CA ASP A 290 -3.51 10.39 0.21
C ASP A 290 -4.00 10.66 1.65
N ALA A 291 -5.28 10.91 1.83
CA ALA A 291 -5.89 11.06 3.16
C ALA A 291 -5.77 9.78 3.99
N THR A 292 -6.04 8.62 3.37
CA THR A 292 -5.94 7.30 4.03
C THR A 292 -4.49 6.95 4.35
N ARG A 293 -3.53 7.30 3.50
CA ARG A 293 -2.08 7.19 3.78
C ARG A 293 -1.67 8.02 5.00
N GLY A 294 -2.23 9.23 5.11
CA GLY A 294 -2.00 10.09 6.28
C GLY A 294 -2.46 9.41 7.57
N THR A 295 -3.64 8.82 7.56
CA THR A 295 -4.20 8.05 8.67
C THR A 295 -3.31 6.85 9.02
N MET A 296 -2.86 6.10 8.02
CA MET A 296 -1.98 4.94 8.19
C MET A 296 -0.64 5.35 8.84
N ARG A 297 -0.02 6.44 8.36
CA ARG A 297 1.22 6.97 8.95
C ARG A 297 1.05 7.34 10.43
N SER A 298 -0.10 7.91 10.79
CA SER A 298 -0.42 8.24 12.19
C SER A 298 -0.45 6.98 13.07
N TYR A 299 -1.11 5.91 12.62
CA TYR A 299 -1.14 4.63 13.35
C TYR A 299 0.26 4.02 13.49
N ILE A 300 1.06 4.03 12.43
CA ILE A 300 2.44 3.50 12.44
C ILE A 300 3.29 4.28 13.47
N ASN A 301 3.24 5.60 13.43
CA ASN A 301 4.03 6.46 14.33
C ASN A 301 3.64 6.24 15.80
N GLN A 302 2.34 6.12 16.08
CA GLN A 302 1.83 5.81 17.43
C GLN A 302 2.31 4.44 17.90
N GLY A 303 2.30 3.43 17.03
CA GLY A 303 2.77 2.08 17.33
C GLY A 303 4.27 2.04 17.64
N ILE A 304 5.10 2.73 16.86
CA ILE A 304 6.56 2.81 17.07
C ILE A 304 6.86 3.50 18.41
N ALA A 305 6.23 4.63 18.69
CA ALA A 305 6.44 5.37 19.95
C ALA A 305 6.07 4.51 21.17
N ALA A 306 4.93 3.80 21.10
CA ALA A 306 4.49 2.91 22.16
C ALA A 306 5.49 1.76 22.40
N SER A 307 5.94 1.09 21.34
CA SER A 307 6.84 -0.07 21.44
C SER A 307 8.21 0.31 22.00
N THR A 308 8.76 1.45 21.62
CA THR A 308 10.05 1.96 22.11
C THR A 308 9.97 2.24 23.62
N PHE A 309 8.91 2.89 24.07
CA PHE A 309 8.68 3.22 25.48
C PHE A 309 8.56 1.94 26.33
N VAL A 310 7.83 0.94 25.84
CA VAL A 310 7.64 -0.35 26.54
C VAL A 310 8.97 -1.09 26.69
N SER A 311 9.74 -1.21 25.61
CA SER A 311 11.04 -1.90 25.60
C SER A 311 12.01 -1.27 26.60
N THR A 312 12.08 0.06 26.64
CA THR A 312 12.96 0.82 27.55
C THR A 312 12.54 0.57 29.01
N MET A 313 11.23 0.63 29.31
CA MET A 313 10.71 0.40 30.67
C MET A 313 10.97 -1.01 31.16
N VAL A 314 10.72 -2.04 30.33
CA VAL A 314 10.98 -3.45 30.68
C VAL A 314 12.47 -3.66 30.95
N LEU A 315 13.35 -3.09 30.12
CA LEU A 315 14.80 -3.18 30.31
C LEU A 315 15.23 -2.54 31.63
N MET A 316 14.75 -1.35 31.95
CA MET A 316 15.05 -0.66 33.20
C MET A 316 14.58 -1.44 34.43
N LEU A 317 13.36 -1.98 34.41
CA LEU A 317 12.80 -2.78 35.50
C LEU A 317 13.59 -4.09 35.69
N SER A 318 14.03 -4.71 34.59
CA SER A 318 14.85 -5.93 34.62
C SER A 318 16.23 -5.66 35.22
N LEU A 319 16.89 -4.58 34.84
CA LEU A 319 18.18 -4.17 35.41
C LEU A 319 18.07 -3.86 36.91
N LEU A 320 17.01 -3.15 37.31
CA LEU A 320 16.74 -2.87 38.73
C LEU A 320 16.49 -4.17 39.51
N SER A 321 15.80 -5.12 38.91
CA SER A 321 15.55 -6.45 39.51
C SER A 321 16.87 -7.20 39.75
N VAL A 322 17.80 -7.21 38.77
CA VAL A 322 19.13 -7.82 38.93
C VAL A 322 19.91 -7.12 40.04
N PHE A 323 19.86 -5.80 40.11
CA PHE A 323 20.54 -5.01 41.15
C PHE A 323 19.99 -5.34 42.55
N CYS A 324 18.67 -5.44 42.69
CA CYS A 324 18.02 -5.84 43.96
C CYS A 324 18.41 -7.25 44.38
N LEU A 325 18.52 -8.19 43.46
CA LEU A 325 19.02 -9.55 43.67
C LEU A 325 20.45 -9.51 44.21
N TRP A 326 21.34 -8.76 43.56
CA TRP A 326 22.75 -8.63 43.95
C TRP A 326 22.90 -8.07 45.35
N LEU A 327 22.14 -7.00 45.68
CA LEU A 327 22.12 -6.42 47.05
C LEU A 327 21.56 -7.39 48.07
N GLY A 328 20.56 -8.21 47.72
CA GLY A 328 19.95 -9.18 48.64
C GLY A 328 20.83 -10.39 48.92
N ILE A 329 21.73 -10.76 47.98
CA ILE A 329 22.60 -11.94 48.10
C ILE A 329 23.95 -11.58 48.75
N ARG A 330 24.47 -10.36 48.51
CA ARG A 330 25.79 -9.90 48.95
C ARG A 330 26.02 -10.07 50.48
N PRO A 331 25.12 -9.67 51.40
CA PRO A 331 25.34 -9.86 52.86
C PRO A 331 25.45 -11.33 53.24
N ARG A 332 24.77 -12.24 52.53
CA ARG A 332 24.79 -13.67 52.82
C ARG A 332 26.06 -14.37 52.36
N LEU A 333 26.66 -13.91 51.30
CA LEU A 333 27.97 -14.43 50.85
C LEU A 333 29.07 -14.05 51.85
N GLN A 334 28.95 -12.91 52.51
CA GLN A 334 29.90 -12.45 53.54
C GLN A 334 29.77 -13.20 54.89
N GLU A 335 28.63 -13.84 55.15
CA GLU A 335 28.44 -14.66 56.38
C GLU A 335 29.09 -16.06 56.23
N TYR A 336 29.41 -16.50 55.00
CA TYR A 336 29.96 -17.83 54.74
C TYR A 336 31.44 -17.80 54.27
N LEU A 337 32.02 -16.62 54.08
CA LEU A 337 33.42 -16.38 53.76
C LEU A 337 34.16 -15.85 54.99
#